data_9a233c3fd25bfc067e704f93fedeec8e
#
_entry.id   9a233c3fd25bfc067e704f93fedeec8e
#
_cell.length_a   1.000
_cell.length_b   1.000
_cell.length_c   1.000
_cell.angle_alpha   90.00
_cell.angle_beta   90.00
_cell.angle_gamma   90.00
#
_symmetry.space_group_name_H-M   'P 1'
#
loop_
_entity.id
_entity.type
_entity.pdbx_description
1 polymer ?
#
loop_
_entity_poly.entity_id
_entity_poly.type
_entity_poly.pdbx_seq_one_letter_code
_entity_poly.pdbx_strand_id
1 'polypeptide(L)'
;MAKVTKQSAKAIPAFKLVPAPLDEAAAELPKFKYASPEVGTRHRLGGAPDFIQADDYPICPACSARMTFYGQLDSINDEFNLADCGMIYVFVCFGCFETKSVLQSY
;
A
#
# COMPACT_ATOMS: atom_id res chain seq x y z
N MET A 1 20.85 -3.03 -21.87
CA MET A 1 20.96 -2.43 -21.48
C MET A 1 20.28 -2.25 -20.38
N ALA A 2 20.63 -2.14 -19.74
CA ALA A 2 20.18 -1.98 -18.45
C ALA A 2 18.99 -1.14 -18.28
N LYS A 3 18.35 -0.87 -19.33
CA LYS A 3 17.27 -0.08 -19.19
C LYS A 3 16.15 -0.66 -18.49
N VAL A 4 16.04 -1.93 -18.48
CA VAL A 4 14.97 -2.61 -17.82
C VAL A 4 14.90 -2.24 -16.37
N THR A 5 16.05 -2.18 -15.73
CA THR A 5 16.05 -1.83 -14.34
C THR A 5 15.55 -0.44 -14.12
N LYS A 6 15.76 0.43 -15.05
CA LYS A 6 15.31 1.77 -14.86
C LYS A 6 13.81 1.88 -14.94
N GLN A 7 13.17 1.00 -15.69
CA GLN A 7 11.75 1.01 -15.77
C GLN A 7 11.12 0.71 -14.44
N SER A 8 11.64 -0.29 -13.73
CA SER A 8 11.07 -0.65 -12.44
C SER A 8 11.41 0.35 -11.37
N ALA A 9 12.39 1.19 -11.63
CA ALA A 9 12.79 2.18 -10.64
C ALA A 9 11.97 3.45 -10.70
N LYS A 10 10.92 3.48 -11.50
CA LYS A 10 10.05 4.66 -11.56
C LYS A 10 9.52 4.98 -10.18
N ALA A 11 9.49 6.25 -9.87
CA ALA A 11 8.94 6.73 -8.61
C ALA A 11 7.65 7.48 -8.89
N ILE A 12 6.60 7.12 -8.18
CA ILE A 12 5.31 7.75 -8.35
C ILE A 12 5.17 8.84 -7.31
N PRO A 13 4.81 10.07 -7.70
CA PRO A 13 4.56 11.12 -6.71
C PRO A 13 3.44 10.71 -5.75
N ALA A 14 3.46 11.26 -4.56
CA ALA A 14 2.51 10.87 -3.52
C ALA A 14 1.15 11.52 -3.73
N PHE A 15 0.09 10.70 -3.67
CA PHE A 15 -1.30 11.16 -3.74
C PHE A 15 -2.06 10.58 -2.56
N LYS A 16 -2.63 11.44 -1.74
CA LYS A 16 -3.44 10.94 -0.63
C LYS A 16 -4.75 10.39 -1.16
N LEU A 17 -5.15 9.23 -0.66
CA LEU A 17 -6.43 8.63 -1.00
C LEU A 17 -7.36 8.75 0.20
N VAL A 18 -8.52 9.31 -0.01
CA VAL A 18 -9.52 9.46 1.04
C VAL A 18 -10.73 8.63 0.63
N PRO A 19 -11.08 7.59 1.42
CA PRO A 19 -12.24 6.79 1.09
C PRO A 19 -13.52 7.61 1.14
N ALA A 20 -14.29 7.55 0.08
CA ALA A 20 -15.58 8.20 0.02
C ALA A 20 -16.65 7.11 -0.04
N PRO A 21 -17.60 7.06 0.91
CA PRO A 21 -18.64 6.02 0.89
C PRO A 21 -19.45 6.07 -0.39
N LEU A 22 -19.71 4.91 -0.96
CA LEU A 22 -20.52 4.81 -2.18
C LEU A 22 -21.95 4.46 -1.90
N ASP A 23 -22.25 3.99 -0.69
CA ASP A 23 -23.62 3.64 -0.31
C ASP A 23 -23.79 3.84 1.21
N GLU A 24 -24.99 3.56 1.66
CA GLU A 24 -25.33 3.77 3.06
C GLU A 24 -24.56 2.83 3.98
N ALA A 25 -24.35 1.60 3.55
CA ALA A 25 -23.62 0.65 4.38
C ALA A 25 -22.21 1.14 4.66
N ALA A 26 -21.55 1.71 3.66
CA ALA A 26 -20.20 2.25 3.84
C ALA A 26 -20.23 3.52 4.70
N ALA A 27 -21.23 4.37 4.51
CA ALA A 27 -21.33 5.61 5.26
C ALA A 27 -21.55 5.37 6.75
N GLU A 28 -22.23 4.28 7.10
CA GLU A 28 -22.56 3.98 8.48
C GLU A 28 -21.55 3.07 9.17
N LEU A 29 -20.50 2.69 8.47
CA LEU A 29 -19.50 1.80 9.04
C LEU A 29 -18.79 2.48 10.21
N PRO A 30 -18.74 1.83 11.38
CA PRO A 30 -18.10 2.45 12.54
C PRO A 30 -16.59 2.53 12.35
N LYS A 31 -15.97 3.50 13.03
CA LYS A 31 -14.53 3.65 13.00
C LYS A 31 -13.90 2.81 14.09
N PHE A 32 -12.57 2.81 14.14
CA PHE A 32 -11.86 2.12 15.20
C PHE A 32 -12.25 2.67 16.57
N LYS A 33 -12.30 1.79 17.58
CA LYS A 33 -12.61 2.20 18.93
C LYS A 33 -11.35 2.61 19.70
N TYR A 34 -10.28 1.88 19.50
CA TYR A 34 -9.08 2.08 20.33
C TYR A 34 -7.80 2.35 19.57
N ALA A 35 -7.85 2.38 18.26
CA ALA A 35 -6.66 2.64 17.48
C ALA A 35 -6.32 4.13 17.52
N SER A 36 -5.07 4.47 17.20
CA SER A 36 -4.69 5.87 17.11
C SER A 36 -5.41 6.52 15.92
N PRO A 37 -5.58 7.84 15.95
CA PRO A 37 -6.41 8.52 14.95
C PRO A 37 -5.98 8.36 13.51
N GLU A 38 -4.70 8.11 13.25
CA GLU A 38 -4.24 7.99 11.88
C GLU A 38 -4.56 6.63 11.26
N VAL A 39 -4.86 5.61 12.06
CA VAL A 39 -5.19 4.30 11.52
C VAL A 39 -6.52 4.41 10.76
N GLY A 40 -6.52 3.94 9.52
CA GLY A 40 -7.66 4.07 8.62
C GLY A 40 -7.56 5.28 7.71
N THR A 41 -6.52 6.11 7.85
CA THR A 41 -6.36 7.31 7.04
C THR A 41 -5.06 7.31 6.24
N ARG A 42 -4.33 6.20 6.23
CA ARG A 42 -3.00 6.14 5.64
C ARG A 42 -2.99 5.63 4.20
N HIS A 43 -4.16 5.60 3.55
CA HIS A 43 -4.23 5.18 2.14
C HIS A 43 -3.51 6.19 1.28
N ARG A 44 -2.69 5.71 0.34
CA ARG A 44 -1.92 6.61 -0.50
C ARG A 44 -1.47 5.92 -1.78
N LEU A 45 -1.37 6.67 -2.87
CA LEU A 45 -0.66 6.23 -4.06
C LEU A 45 0.71 6.87 -4.05
N GLY A 46 1.72 6.11 -4.45
CA GLY A 46 3.06 6.65 -4.64
C GLY A 46 3.72 7.14 -3.37
N GLY A 47 4.74 7.96 -3.54
CA GLY A 47 5.59 8.38 -2.43
C GLY A 47 6.44 7.22 -1.94
N ALA A 48 6.83 7.27 -0.68
CA ALA A 48 7.55 6.19 -0.05
C ALA A 48 6.60 5.39 0.83
N PRO A 49 6.75 4.06 0.89
CA PRO A 49 5.87 3.26 1.74
C PRO A 49 6.12 3.56 3.22
N ASP A 50 5.05 3.58 3.99
CA ASP A 50 5.15 3.75 5.44
C ASP A 50 5.24 2.36 6.08
N PHE A 51 6.36 1.70 5.91
CA PHE A 51 6.53 0.35 6.45
C PHE A 51 6.40 0.35 7.96
N ILE A 52 5.58 -0.58 8.45
CA ILE A 52 5.35 -0.72 9.89
C ILE A 52 6.46 -1.51 10.56
N GLN A 53 6.89 -2.59 9.90
CA GLN A 53 7.88 -3.48 10.49
C GLN A 53 9.29 -3.19 9.99
N ALA A 54 9.51 -3.36 8.71
CA ALA A 54 10.83 -3.17 8.11
C ALA A 54 10.67 -2.95 6.63
N ASP A 55 11.66 -2.34 6.02
CA ASP A 55 11.66 -2.14 4.58
C ASP A 55 11.58 -3.49 3.89
N ASP A 56 10.65 -3.60 2.96
CA ASP A 56 10.41 -4.87 2.27
C ASP A 56 10.01 -4.57 0.83
N TYR A 57 10.99 -4.14 0.05
CA TYR A 57 10.77 -3.88 -1.37
C TYR A 57 10.95 -5.17 -2.14
N PRO A 58 9.88 -5.66 -2.79
CA PRO A 58 9.98 -6.91 -3.56
C PRO A 58 10.88 -6.75 -4.77
N ILE A 59 11.45 -7.88 -5.19
CA ILE A 59 12.22 -7.96 -6.41
C ILE A 59 11.36 -8.65 -7.45
N CYS A 60 11.32 -8.12 -8.65
CA CYS A 60 10.53 -8.70 -9.73
C CYS A 60 11.05 -10.10 -10.06
N PRO A 61 10.22 -11.14 -10.00
CA PRO A 61 10.67 -12.49 -10.29
C PRO A 61 11.05 -12.69 -11.76
N ALA A 62 10.56 -11.82 -12.64
CA ALA A 62 10.83 -11.97 -14.06
C ALA A 62 12.14 -11.30 -14.50
N CYS A 63 12.48 -10.15 -13.95
CA CYS A 63 13.65 -9.41 -14.39
C CYS A 63 14.60 -9.03 -13.27
N SER A 64 14.30 -9.41 -12.05
CA SER A 64 15.14 -9.16 -10.87
C SER A 64 15.33 -7.69 -10.52
N ALA A 65 14.53 -6.80 -11.09
CA ALA A 65 14.59 -5.39 -10.72
C ALA A 65 13.77 -5.15 -9.47
N ARG A 66 14.14 -4.14 -8.69
CA ARG A 66 13.37 -3.75 -7.53
C ARG A 66 12.05 -3.16 -8.01
N MET A 67 10.95 -3.62 -7.43
CA MET A 67 9.63 -3.19 -7.86
C MET A 67 9.30 -1.80 -7.31
N THR A 68 8.48 -1.07 -8.04
CA THR A 68 8.07 0.28 -7.66
C THR A 68 6.91 0.21 -6.69
N PHE A 69 6.97 1.01 -5.64
CA PHE A 69 5.86 1.13 -4.71
C PHE A 69 4.72 1.88 -5.40
N TYR A 70 3.59 1.22 -5.57
CA TYR A 70 2.43 1.80 -6.24
C TYR A 70 1.50 2.49 -5.26
N GLY A 71 1.26 1.89 -4.11
CA GLY A 71 0.38 2.47 -3.13
C GLY A 71 0.22 1.59 -1.90
N GLN A 72 -0.47 2.12 -0.91
CA GLN A 72 -0.75 1.40 0.33
C GLN A 72 -2.20 1.58 0.72
N LEU A 73 -2.78 0.53 1.28
CA LEU A 73 -4.16 0.51 1.72
C LEU A 73 -4.18 0.19 3.20
N ASP A 74 -4.88 1.00 3.95
CA ASP A 74 -4.93 0.91 5.40
C ASP A 74 -6.06 -0.02 5.86
N SER A 75 -6.00 -0.42 7.12
CA SER A 75 -7.12 -1.07 7.78
C SER A 75 -8.31 -0.12 7.80
N ILE A 76 -9.52 -0.66 7.82
CA ILE A 76 -10.72 0.17 7.71
C ILE A 76 -11.31 0.46 9.10
N ASN A 77 -11.51 -0.57 9.90
CA ASN A 77 -12.04 -0.44 11.26
C ASN A 77 -11.74 -1.72 12.03
N ASP A 78 -12.33 -1.89 13.21
CA ASP A 78 -12.06 -3.09 14.02
C ASP A 78 -12.48 -4.37 13.32
N GLU A 79 -13.55 -4.33 12.52
CA GLU A 79 -14.01 -5.51 11.81
C GLU A 79 -13.11 -5.85 10.62
N PHE A 80 -12.64 -4.85 9.91
CA PHE A 80 -11.78 -5.03 8.74
C PHE A 80 -10.35 -4.59 9.05
N ASN A 81 -9.88 -5.03 10.19
CA ASN A 81 -8.54 -4.75 10.64
C ASN A 81 -7.56 -5.71 9.97
N LEU A 82 -6.48 -5.20 9.43
CA LEU A 82 -5.48 -6.02 8.76
C LEU A 82 -4.47 -6.48 9.81
N ALA A 83 -4.79 -7.60 10.46
CA ALA A 83 -4.03 -8.12 11.60
C ALA A 83 -4.10 -7.09 12.74
N ASP A 84 -3.02 -6.42 13.06
CA ASP A 84 -3.01 -5.45 14.15
C ASP A 84 -2.73 -4.06 13.58
N CYS A 85 -3.77 -3.39 13.14
CA CYS A 85 -3.68 -2.05 12.55
C CYS A 85 -2.70 -2.02 11.39
N GLY A 86 -2.72 -3.07 10.58
CA GLY A 86 -1.77 -3.23 9.50
C GLY A 86 -2.16 -2.52 8.22
N MET A 87 -1.24 -2.61 7.25
CA MET A 87 -1.44 -2.05 5.93
C MET A 87 -0.99 -3.04 4.87
N ILE A 88 -1.62 -2.94 3.70
CA ILE A 88 -1.21 -3.70 2.53
C ILE A 88 -0.45 -2.74 1.61
N TYR A 89 0.75 -3.15 1.22
CA TYR A 89 1.60 -2.38 0.30
C TYR A 89 1.58 -3.05 -1.05
N VAL A 90 1.35 -2.29 -2.11
CA VAL A 90 1.22 -2.81 -3.47
C VAL A 90 2.41 -2.31 -4.30
N PHE A 91 3.03 -3.25 -5.00
CA PHE A 91 4.20 -2.97 -5.81
C PHE A 91 3.99 -3.43 -7.24
N VAL A 92 4.65 -2.79 -8.18
CA VAL A 92 4.55 -3.15 -9.59
C VAL A 92 5.92 -2.99 -10.25
N CYS A 93 6.23 -3.89 -11.17
CA CYS A 93 7.40 -3.75 -12.02
C CYS A 93 6.94 -3.15 -13.35
N PHE A 94 7.35 -1.93 -13.65
CA PHE A 94 6.94 -1.28 -14.88
C PHE A 94 7.62 -1.83 -16.12
N GLY A 95 8.61 -2.70 -15.95
CA GLY A 95 9.24 -3.37 -17.07
C GLY A 95 8.50 -4.63 -17.50
N CYS A 96 8.01 -5.41 -16.53
CA CYS A 96 7.35 -6.70 -16.78
C CYS A 96 5.88 -6.74 -16.40
N PHE A 97 5.41 -5.73 -15.69
CA PHE A 97 4.05 -5.64 -15.16
C PHE A 97 3.68 -6.77 -14.20
N GLU A 98 4.69 -7.29 -13.52
CA GLU A 98 4.47 -8.15 -12.37
C GLU A 98 4.02 -7.30 -11.21
N THR A 99 3.14 -7.82 -10.37
CA THR A 99 2.68 -7.11 -9.19
C THR A 99 2.87 -7.97 -7.95
N LYS A 100 2.97 -7.32 -6.81
CA LYS A 100 3.06 -8.03 -5.54
C LYS A 100 2.46 -7.17 -4.44
N SER A 101 1.81 -7.81 -3.49
CA SER A 101 1.34 -7.13 -2.30
C SER A 101 2.03 -7.72 -1.08
N VAL A 102 2.26 -6.87 -0.08
CA VAL A 102 2.90 -7.25 1.18
C VAL A 102 2.06 -6.67 2.30
N LEU A 103 1.77 -7.45 3.32
CA LEU A 103 1.04 -6.97 4.49
C LEU A 103 2.00 -6.87 5.67
N GLN A 104 1.99 -5.74 6.35
CA GLN A 104 2.71 -5.57 7.62
C GLN A 104 1.74 -5.04 8.67
N SER A 105 1.97 -5.42 9.91
CA SER A 105 1.14 -4.97 11.03
C SER A 105 2.03 -4.74 12.26
N TYR A 106 1.45 -4.16 13.27
CA TYR A 106 2.14 -3.94 14.54
C TYR A 106 2.28 -5.20 15.36
#